data_a90c428c44384db9cc35d8435fd948f4
#
_entry.id   a90c428c44384db9cc35d8435fd948f4
#
_cell.length_a   1.000
_cell.length_b   1.000
_cell.length_c   1.000
_cell.angle_alpha   90.00
_cell.angle_beta   90.00
_cell.angle_gamma   90.00
#
_symmetry.space_group_name_H-M   'P 1'
#
loop_
_entity.id
_entity.type
_entity.pdbx_description
1 polymer ?
#
loop_
_entity_poly.entity_id
_entity_poly.type
_entity_poly.pdbx_seq_one_letter_code
_entity_poly.pdbx_strand_id
1 'polypeptide(L)'
;MEIKIVTSVAPYIANNASQAIELAHEDGFAGIELNEDHLHCLVRRKPNCLRLIKDYSTDKHMSNSIHKTLHRPSIDSENKNERRRAVEYTFKTIDYLESAGLSRLVLHSFSDLPSFFRLRSEHANKIGYYVGGNAVKIYGFLAPLLKSYRQIRQESLKENFMSSLFEISKYAADKKVNGKSIEIVFEEHFSDAIDYNAISYGRGNLINVVRGIDTAHHLIRTGKNSDLSEISELIHFHAVDTNGLLDDHKTLGKGKVNFKDALSNIIEKKLTNIAVLEDSTRKSVLKSKEVLKILIKNAEKKIV
;
A
#
# COMPACT_ATOMS: atom_id res chain seq x y z
N MET A 1 1.14 18.43 -14.66
CA MET A 1 1.85 17.62 -13.59
C MET A 1 2.18 16.27 -14.21
N GLU A 2 3.44 15.87 -14.23
CA GLU A 2 3.85 14.56 -14.75
C GLU A 2 3.64 13.48 -13.66
N ILE A 3 2.88 12.42 -13.99
CA ILE A 3 2.69 11.29 -13.11
C ILE A 3 3.80 10.26 -13.33
N LYS A 4 4.56 9.97 -12.30
CA LYS A 4 5.59 8.93 -12.25
C LYS A 4 4.94 7.57 -12.03
N ILE A 5 5.17 6.63 -12.93
CA ILE A 5 4.66 5.26 -12.80
C ILE A 5 5.70 4.43 -12.07
N VAL A 6 5.32 3.92 -10.91
CA VAL A 6 6.11 3.07 -10.00
C VAL A 6 5.52 1.66 -10.03
N THR A 7 6.30 0.65 -9.73
CA THR A 7 5.82 -0.74 -9.59
C THR A 7 6.03 -1.25 -8.18
N SER A 8 5.16 -2.14 -7.70
CA SER A 8 5.45 -2.90 -6.49
C SER A 8 6.55 -3.95 -6.76
N VAL A 9 7.16 -4.49 -5.72
CA VAL A 9 8.18 -5.54 -5.84
C VAL A 9 7.60 -6.90 -6.26
N ALA A 10 6.29 -7.10 -6.12
CA ALA A 10 5.63 -8.38 -6.37
C ALA A 10 5.97 -9.02 -7.74
N PRO A 11 5.99 -8.28 -8.86
CA PRO A 11 6.38 -8.81 -10.16
C PRO A 11 7.81 -9.33 -10.26
N TYR A 12 8.68 -8.92 -9.34
CA TYR A 12 10.12 -9.18 -9.33
C TYR A 12 10.58 -9.99 -8.12
N ILE A 13 9.66 -10.50 -7.32
CA ILE A 13 9.94 -11.12 -6.01
C ILE A 13 10.82 -12.38 -6.08
N ALA A 14 10.87 -13.02 -7.25
CA ALA A 14 11.76 -14.17 -7.49
C ALA A 14 13.25 -13.78 -7.51
N ASN A 15 13.54 -12.49 -7.66
CA ASN A 15 14.89 -11.92 -7.71
C ASN A 15 15.28 -11.37 -6.33
N ASN A 16 16.55 -11.16 -6.09
CA ASN A 16 16.94 -10.38 -4.92
C ASN A 16 16.54 -8.91 -5.13
N ALA A 17 16.37 -8.12 -4.04
CA ALA A 17 15.82 -6.77 -4.15
C ALA A 17 16.68 -5.82 -5.01
N SER A 18 18.03 -5.98 -5.08
CA SER A 18 18.84 -5.17 -5.98
C SER A 18 18.51 -5.47 -7.43
N GLN A 19 18.41 -6.74 -7.79
CA GLN A 19 17.98 -7.16 -9.13
C GLN A 19 16.55 -6.71 -9.44
N ALA A 20 15.63 -6.73 -8.46
CA ALA A 20 14.28 -6.25 -8.64
C ALA A 20 14.25 -4.74 -8.99
N ILE A 21 15.09 -3.94 -8.32
CA ILE A 21 15.22 -2.51 -8.61
C ILE A 21 15.81 -2.28 -10.01
N GLU A 22 16.86 -3.02 -10.37
CA GLU A 22 17.46 -2.95 -11.70
C GLU A 22 16.47 -3.29 -12.81
N LEU A 23 15.77 -4.41 -12.66
CA LEU A 23 14.76 -4.85 -13.63
C LEU A 23 13.59 -3.86 -13.75
N ALA A 24 13.12 -3.30 -12.63
CA ALA A 24 12.08 -2.27 -12.67
C ALA A 24 12.56 -1.02 -13.43
N HIS A 25 13.82 -0.64 -13.24
CA HIS A 25 14.43 0.47 -13.98
C HIS A 25 14.58 0.15 -15.48
N GLU A 26 15.10 -1.04 -15.83
CA GLU A 26 15.20 -1.51 -17.23
C GLU A 26 13.83 -1.56 -17.92
N ASP A 27 12.79 -1.94 -17.18
CA ASP A 27 11.41 -1.91 -17.65
C ASP A 27 10.83 -0.47 -17.73
N GLY A 28 11.66 0.55 -17.39
CA GLY A 28 11.34 1.97 -17.51
C GLY A 28 10.32 2.45 -16.48
N PHE A 29 10.27 1.85 -15.28
CA PHE A 29 9.53 2.40 -14.15
C PHE A 29 10.31 3.55 -13.51
N ALA A 30 9.58 4.52 -12.97
CA ALA A 30 10.15 5.66 -12.27
C ALA A 30 10.50 5.36 -10.80
N GLY A 31 10.24 4.13 -10.33
CA GLY A 31 10.53 3.69 -8.99
C GLY A 31 10.00 2.29 -8.71
N ILE A 32 10.27 1.82 -7.48
CA ILE A 32 9.77 0.56 -6.97
C ILE A 32 9.29 0.73 -5.54
N GLU A 33 8.17 0.10 -5.22
CA GLU A 33 7.70 -0.05 -3.86
C GLU A 33 8.11 -1.41 -3.31
N LEU A 34 8.96 -1.40 -2.28
CA LEU A 34 9.49 -2.60 -1.66
C LEU A 34 8.55 -3.09 -0.56
N ASN A 35 8.45 -4.39 -0.41
CA ASN A 35 7.72 -4.98 0.70
C ASN A 35 8.61 -5.02 1.96
N GLU A 36 8.06 -4.68 3.13
CA GLU A 36 8.76 -4.63 4.41
C GLU A 36 9.48 -5.93 4.76
N ASP A 37 8.80 -7.08 4.64
CA ASP A 37 9.40 -8.38 4.95
C ASP A 37 10.54 -8.73 4.01
N HIS A 38 10.40 -8.37 2.74
CA HIS A 38 11.44 -8.56 1.75
C HIS A 38 12.68 -7.73 2.08
N LEU A 39 12.49 -6.47 2.50
CA LEU A 39 13.57 -5.60 2.93
C LEU A 39 14.28 -6.15 4.18
N HIS A 40 13.53 -6.53 5.21
CA HIS A 40 14.12 -7.12 6.43
C HIS A 40 14.89 -8.41 6.16
N CYS A 41 14.35 -9.28 5.30
CA CYS A 41 15.04 -10.49 4.86
C CYS A 41 16.35 -10.16 4.13
N LEU A 42 16.31 -9.16 3.25
CA LEU A 42 17.48 -8.73 2.48
C LEU A 42 18.56 -8.14 3.37
N VAL A 43 18.21 -7.24 4.31
CA VAL A 43 19.16 -6.61 5.24
C VAL A 43 19.88 -7.65 6.09
N ARG A 44 19.16 -8.69 6.57
CA ARG A 44 19.79 -9.80 7.33
C ARG A 44 20.82 -10.56 6.50
N ARG A 45 20.57 -10.76 5.20
CA ARG A 45 21.44 -11.55 4.32
C ARG A 45 22.57 -10.73 3.70
N LYS A 46 22.33 -9.46 3.45
CA LYS A 46 23.23 -8.52 2.76
C LYS A 46 23.17 -7.14 3.41
N PRO A 47 23.91 -6.88 4.50
CA PRO A 47 23.85 -5.59 5.22
C PRO A 47 24.10 -4.37 4.34
N ASN A 48 24.91 -4.50 3.29
CA ASN A 48 25.19 -3.41 2.35
C ASN A 48 24.04 -3.08 1.39
N CYS A 49 22.92 -3.82 1.41
CA CYS A 49 21.82 -3.62 0.47
C CYS A 49 21.17 -2.24 0.61
N LEU A 50 21.12 -1.67 1.82
CA LEU A 50 20.54 -0.34 2.04
C LEU A 50 21.33 0.74 1.30
N ARG A 51 22.67 0.63 1.30
CA ARG A 51 23.51 1.54 0.52
C ARG A 51 23.28 1.37 -0.97
N LEU A 52 23.18 0.15 -1.47
CA LEU A 52 22.86 -0.10 -2.88
C LEU A 52 21.50 0.49 -3.28
N ILE A 53 20.48 0.35 -2.43
CA ILE A 53 19.15 0.96 -2.65
C ILE A 53 19.27 2.48 -2.71
N LYS A 54 20.03 3.08 -1.78
CA LYS A 54 20.29 4.52 -1.72
C LYS A 54 20.98 5.03 -2.97
N ASP A 55 22.10 4.39 -3.33
CA ASP A 55 22.88 4.76 -4.51
C ASP A 55 22.01 4.69 -5.77
N TYR A 56 21.24 3.60 -5.90
CA TYR A 56 20.32 3.43 -7.03
C TYR A 56 19.19 4.48 -7.07
N SER A 57 18.60 4.78 -5.91
CA SER A 57 17.55 5.81 -5.81
C SER A 57 18.07 7.19 -6.16
N THR A 58 19.31 7.50 -5.76
CA THR A 58 19.97 8.78 -6.03
C THR A 58 20.41 8.89 -7.49
N ASP A 59 21.15 7.90 -7.99
CA ASP A 59 21.75 7.93 -9.33
C ASP A 59 20.72 7.85 -10.46
N LYS A 60 19.63 7.11 -10.22
CA LYS A 60 18.55 6.91 -11.21
C LYS A 60 17.33 7.78 -10.97
N HIS A 61 17.37 8.65 -9.98
CA HIS A 61 16.23 9.52 -9.59
C HIS A 61 14.91 8.75 -9.39
N MET A 62 15.02 7.50 -8.89
CA MET A 62 13.86 6.65 -8.68
C MET A 62 13.09 7.07 -7.44
N SER A 63 11.76 7.10 -7.56
CA SER A 63 10.85 7.29 -6.42
C SER A 63 10.56 5.94 -5.79
N ASN A 64 11.15 5.67 -4.63
CA ASN A 64 10.96 4.39 -3.94
C ASN A 64 10.25 4.58 -2.59
N SER A 65 9.45 3.60 -2.22
CA SER A 65 8.72 3.51 -0.96
C SER A 65 8.84 2.10 -0.38
N ILE A 66 8.42 1.94 0.87
CA ILE A 66 8.27 0.62 1.49
C ILE A 66 6.82 0.44 1.87
N HIS A 67 6.23 -0.67 1.45
CA HIS A 67 4.89 -1.10 1.82
C HIS A 67 4.96 -2.06 3.01
N LYS A 68 4.27 -1.69 4.10
CA LYS A 68 4.20 -2.57 5.26
C LYS A 68 3.36 -3.80 4.93
N THR A 69 3.93 -4.96 5.17
CA THR A 69 3.21 -6.21 4.98
C THR A 69 2.06 -6.37 5.96
N LEU A 70 0.96 -6.93 5.47
CA LEU A 70 -0.23 -7.23 6.26
C LEU A 70 -0.04 -8.41 7.23
N HIS A 71 1.19 -8.90 7.38
CA HIS A 71 1.50 -10.03 8.21
C HIS A 71 1.89 -9.63 9.64
N ARG A 72 1.85 -10.58 10.53
CA ARG A 72 2.22 -10.38 11.93
C ARG A 72 3.65 -9.86 12.10
N PRO A 73 3.87 -9.03 13.09
CA PRO A 73 2.96 -8.58 14.13
C PRO A 73 2.09 -7.39 13.69
N SER A 74 0.87 -7.28 14.25
CA SER A 74 -0.10 -6.23 13.91
C SER A 74 -0.06 -5.05 14.89
N ILE A 75 -0.06 -3.83 14.36
CA ILE A 75 0.04 -2.60 15.16
C ILE A 75 -1.27 -2.24 15.88
N ASP A 76 -2.38 -2.88 15.53
CA ASP A 76 -3.70 -2.72 16.14
C ASP A 76 -4.08 -3.89 17.07
N SER A 77 -3.19 -4.87 17.26
CA SER A 77 -3.44 -6.04 18.08
C SER A 77 -3.92 -5.69 19.49
N GLU A 78 -4.96 -6.37 19.98
CA GLU A 78 -5.40 -6.26 21.37
C GLU A 78 -4.37 -6.83 22.34
N ASN A 79 -3.55 -7.76 21.89
CA ASN A 79 -2.42 -8.23 22.67
C ASN A 79 -1.33 -7.17 22.72
N LYS A 80 -1.15 -6.54 23.89
CA LYS A 80 -0.17 -5.45 24.10
C LYS A 80 1.26 -5.83 23.69
N ASN A 81 1.68 -7.09 23.97
CA ASN A 81 3.03 -7.53 23.62
C ASN A 81 3.20 -7.73 22.10
N GLU A 82 2.17 -8.25 21.44
CA GLU A 82 2.17 -8.38 19.97
C GLU A 82 2.20 -6.98 19.33
N ARG A 83 1.34 -6.07 19.80
CA ARG A 83 1.30 -4.68 19.32
C ARG A 83 2.63 -3.96 19.51
N ARG A 84 3.25 -4.07 20.68
CA ARG A 84 4.56 -3.49 20.95
C ARG A 84 5.63 -4.02 19.99
N ARG A 85 5.67 -5.36 19.77
CA ARG A 85 6.60 -5.94 18.79
C ARG A 85 6.36 -5.42 17.38
N ALA A 86 5.09 -5.19 17.00
CA ALA A 86 4.74 -4.63 15.71
C ALA A 86 5.25 -3.20 15.54
N VAL A 87 5.09 -2.36 16.56
CA VAL A 87 5.59 -0.98 16.57
C VAL A 87 7.12 -0.97 16.50
N GLU A 88 7.80 -1.77 17.33
CA GLU A 88 9.27 -1.90 17.31
C GLU A 88 9.80 -2.41 15.96
N TYR A 89 9.07 -3.32 15.31
CA TYR A 89 9.42 -3.80 13.96
C TYR A 89 9.27 -2.69 12.93
N THR A 90 8.22 -1.88 13.04
CA THR A 90 8.01 -0.71 12.18
C THR A 90 9.08 0.37 12.40
N PHE A 91 9.55 0.59 13.63
CA PHE A 91 10.68 1.48 13.90
C PHE A 91 11.95 1.04 13.16
N LYS A 92 12.26 -0.26 13.16
CA LYS A 92 13.38 -0.80 12.37
C LYS A 92 13.21 -0.57 10.87
N THR A 93 11.98 -0.69 10.36
CA THR A 93 11.69 -0.37 8.96
C THR A 93 11.95 1.10 8.65
N ILE A 94 11.58 2.00 9.57
CA ILE A 94 11.85 3.43 9.45
C ILE A 94 13.36 3.73 9.48
N ASP A 95 14.14 3.04 10.33
CA ASP A 95 15.60 3.15 10.32
C ASP A 95 16.22 2.67 8.99
N TYR A 96 15.65 1.63 8.39
CA TYR A 96 16.08 1.17 7.07
C TYR A 96 15.71 2.17 5.97
N LEU A 97 14.53 2.80 6.05
CA LEU A 97 14.14 3.87 5.14
C LEU A 97 15.14 5.02 5.19
N GLU A 98 15.46 5.52 6.39
CA GLU A 98 16.43 6.60 6.58
C GLU A 98 17.80 6.22 5.97
N SER A 99 18.29 5.01 6.29
CA SER A 99 19.57 4.50 5.80
C SER A 99 19.60 4.31 4.28
N ALA A 100 18.47 3.92 3.69
CA ALA A 100 18.31 3.74 2.25
C ALA A 100 17.95 5.03 1.50
N GLY A 101 17.79 6.16 2.20
CA GLY A 101 17.40 7.43 1.59
C GLY A 101 15.95 7.44 1.06
N LEU A 102 15.08 6.62 1.63
CA LEU A 102 13.67 6.50 1.25
C LEU A 102 12.80 7.28 2.23
N SER A 103 11.83 8.03 1.73
CA SER A 103 11.07 8.98 2.54
C SER A 103 9.62 8.54 2.86
N ARG A 104 9.19 7.35 2.43
CA ARG A 104 7.80 6.92 2.58
C ARG A 104 7.66 5.50 3.07
N LEU A 105 6.81 5.33 4.09
CA LEU A 105 6.30 4.04 4.56
C LEU A 105 4.79 3.98 4.33
N VAL A 106 4.35 3.08 3.47
CA VAL A 106 2.92 2.80 3.28
C VAL A 106 2.45 1.85 4.37
N LEU A 107 1.38 2.19 5.04
CA LEU A 107 0.86 1.51 6.22
C LEU A 107 -0.66 1.34 6.10
N HIS A 108 -1.13 0.12 6.29
CA HIS A 108 -2.55 -0.14 6.47
C HIS A 108 -2.94 -0.16 7.94
N SER A 109 -4.17 0.27 8.26
CA SER A 109 -4.81 -0.22 9.47
C SER A 109 -5.20 -1.66 9.21
N PHE A 110 -4.81 -2.56 10.04
CA PHE A 110 -5.07 -3.96 9.77
C PHE A 110 -5.34 -4.76 11.01
N SER A 111 -6.40 -5.45 10.99
CA SER A 111 -6.57 -6.79 11.48
C SER A 111 -7.93 -7.11 12.00
N ASP A 112 -8.77 -7.53 11.17
CA ASP A 112 -10.03 -8.01 11.67
C ASP A 112 -10.25 -9.49 11.48
N LEU A 113 -9.26 -10.18 10.94
CA LEU A 113 -9.37 -11.61 10.85
C LEU A 113 -8.87 -12.22 12.15
N PRO A 114 -9.73 -12.99 12.90
CA PRO A 114 -9.27 -13.82 13.98
C PRO A 114 -8.03 -14.60 13.56
N SER A 115 -7.12 -14.84 14.50
CA SER A 115 -5.83 -15.51 14.21
C SER A 115 -5.99 -16.84 13.45
N PHE A 116 -7.12 -17.50 13.62
CA PHE A 116 -7.52 -18.68 12.87
C PHE A 116 -7.72 -18.42 11.36
N PHE A 117 -8.28 -17.27 10.98
CA PHE A 117 -8.43 -16.88 9.56
C PHE A 117 -7.14 -16.35 8.97
N ARG A 118 -6.26 -15.72 9.79
CA ARG A 118 -4.93 -15.29 9.35
C ARG A 118 -4.05 -16.47 8.94
N LEU A 119 -4.03 -17.57 9.70
CA LEU A 119 -3.33 -18.81 9.34
C LEU A 119 -3.83 -19.40 8.01
N ARG A 120 -5.10 -19.18 7.68
CA ARG A 120 -5.68 -19.64 6.42
C ARG A 120 -5.52 -18.66 5.26
N SER A 121 -5.30 -17.36 5.49
CA SER A 121 -5.10 -16.42 4.39
C SER A 121 -3.79 -16.67 3.64
N GLU A 122 -2.72 -17.08 4.34
CA GLU A 122 -1.49 -17.54 3.67
C GLU A 122 -1.74 -18.80 2.83
N HIS A 123 -2.67 -19.67 3.26
CA HIS A 123 -3.10 -20.85 2.53
C HIS A 123 -4.26 -20.52 1.58
N ALA A 124 -5.11 -19.53 1.88
CA ALA A 124 -6.23 -19.14 1.03
C ALA A 124 -5.76 -18.44 -0.25
N ASN A 125 -4.63 -17.74 -0.22
CA ASN A 125 -3.99 -17.29 -1.45
C ASN A 125 -3.50 -18.48 -2.31
N LYS A 126 -3.04 -19.56 -1.68
CA LYS A 126 -2.72 -20.82 -2.39
C LYS A 126 -3.98 -21.61 -2.73
N ILE A 127 -4.99 -21.64 -1.87
CA ILE A 127 -6.25 -22.38 -2.07
C ILE A 127 -7.20 -21.59 -3.00
N GLY A 128 -7.22 -20.26 -2.94
CA GLY A 128 -7.99 -19.42 -3.88
C GLY A 128 -7.53 -19.60 -5.32
N TYR A 129 -6.24 -19.88 -5.52
CA TYR A 129 -5.71 -20.26 -6.82
C TYR A 129 -6.20 -21.64 -7.28
N TYR A 130 -6.46 -22.57 -6.32
CA TYR A 130 -6.91 -23.95 -6.62
C TYR A 130 -8.43 -24.14 -6.59
N VAL A 131 -9.18 -23.32 -5.87
CA VAL A 131 -10.61 -23.59 -5.57
C VAL A 131 -11.55 -22.70 -6.41
N GLY A 132 -11.04 -21.81 -7.28
CA GLY A 132 -11.87 -21.00 -8.23
C GLY A 132 -13.31 -20.72 -7.70
N GLY A 133 -14.05 -19.81 -8.03
CA GLY A 133 -15.46 -19.54 -7.68
C GLY A 133 -16.10 -20.02 -6.33
N ASN A 134 -15.59 -21.07 -5.69
CA ASN A 134 -16.10 -21.56 -4.40
C ASN A 134 -15.54 -20.73 -3.19
N ALA A 135 -14.38 -20.13 -3.31
CA ALA A 135 -13.86 -19.21 -2.30
C ALA A 135 -14.79 -18.01 -2.11
N VAL A 136 -15.38 -17.51 -3.20
CA VAL A 136 -16.36 -16.42 -3.21
C VAL A 136 -17.61 -16.79 -2.41
N LYS A 137 -18.09 -18.03 -2.51
CA LYS A 137 -19.27 -18.50 -1.77
C LYS A 137 -18.99 -18.65 -0.28
N ILE A 138 -17.81 -19.12 0.10
CA ILE A 138 -17.39 -19.24 1.50
C ILE A 138 -17.20 -17.84 2.12
N TYR A 139 -16.60 -16.90 1.41
CA TYR A 139 -16.48 -15.50 1.84
C TYR A 139 -17.86 -14.83 1.99
N GLY A 140 -18.76 -15.03 1.02
CA GLY A 140 -20.14 -14.52 1.09
C GLY A 140 -20.92 -15.05 2.28
N PHE A 141 -20.71 -16.31 2.66
CA PHE A 141 -21.35 -16.91 3.85
C PHE A 141 -20.74 -16.39 5.16
N LEU A 142 -19.43 -16.15 5.21
CA LEU A 142 -18.72 -15.69 6.40
C LEU A 142 -18.75 -14.16 6.57
N ALA A 143 -18.99 -13.39 5.51
CA ALA A 143 -18.99 -11.93 5.55
C ALA A 143 -19.93 -11.32 6.61
N PRO A 144 -21.18 -11.80 6.81
CA PRO A 144 -22.04 -11.29 7.88
C PRO A 144 -21.51 -11.55 9.28
N LEU A 145 -20.94 -12.74 9.51
CA LEU A 145 -20.34 -13.12 10.80
C LEU A 145 -19.09 -12.28 11.09
N LEU A 146 -18.26 -12.04 10.08
CA LEU A 146 -17.09 -11.19 10.18
C LEU A 146 -17.48 -9.73 10.43
N LYS A 147 -18.56 -9.25 9.79
CA LYS A 147 -19.08 -7.90 10.00
C LYS A 147 -19.56 -7.69 11.44
N SER A 148 -20.31 -8.64 12.00
CA SER A 148 -20.76 -8.57 13.40
C SER A 148 -19.61 -8.63 14.39
N TYR A 149 -18.63 -9.51 14.17
CA TYR A 149 -17.42 -9.59 14.97
C TYR A 149 -16.61 -8.30 14.95
N ARG A 150 -16.51 -7.65 13.78
CA ARG A 150 -15.87 -6.34 13.59
C ARG A 150 -16.55 -5.26 14.40
N GLN A 151 -17.87 -5.16 14.30
CA GLN A 151 -18.64 -4.12 15.00
C GLN A 151 -18.43 -4.15 16.52
N ILE A 152 -18.30 -5.35 17.10
CA ILE A 152 -18.10 -5.52 18.56
C ILE A 152 -16.71 -5.06 19.01
N ARG A 153 -15.68 -5.20 18.16
CA ARG A 153 -14.27 -4.92 18.52
C ARG A 153 -13.72 -3.63 17.91
N GLN A 154 -14.52 -2.96 17.11
CA GLN A 154 -14.10 -1.82 16.29
C GLN A 154 -13.43 -0.70 17.10
N GLU A 155 -14.00 -0.32 18.23
CA GLU A 155 -13.48 0.77 19.06
C GLU A 155 -12.11 0.42 19.66
N SER A 156 -11.97 -0.76 20.25
CA SER A 156 -10.69 -1.20 20.83
C SER A 156 -9.56 -1.31 19.80
N LEU A 157 -9.86 -1.84 18.61
CA LEU A 157 -8.90 -1.93 17.51
C LEU A 157 -8.51 -0.54 17.00
N LYS A 158 -9.47 0.37 16.90
CA LYS A 158 -9.26 1.75 16.49
C LYS A 158 -8.36 2.50 17.48
N GLU A 159 -8.64 2.39 18.77
CA GLU A 159 -7.83 3.01 19.82
C GLU A 159 -6.39 2.47 19.80
N ASN A 160 -6.24 1.15 19.70
CA ASN A 160 -4.93 0.51 19.61
C ASN A 160 -4.15 0.95 18.38
N PHE A 161 -4.82 0.99 17.23
CA PHE A 161 -4.22 1.46 15.99
C PHE A 161 -3.78 2.92 16.10
N MET A 162 -4.65 3.81 16.56
CA MET A 162 -4.35 5.23 16.70
C MET A 162 -3.19 5.48 17.68
N SER A 163 -3.14 4.75 18.80
CA SER A 163 -2.02 4.79 19.74
C SER A 163 -0.70 4.38 19.07
N SER A 164 -0.70 3.27 18.34
CA SER A 164 0.48 2.78 17.62
C SER A 164 0.88 3.72 16.48
N LEU A 165 -0.08 4.24 15.73
CA LEU A 165 0.17 5.21 14.65
C LEU A 165 0.81 6.49 15.19
N PHE A 166 0.37 6.96 16.36
CA PHE A 166 0.96 8.12 17.03
C PHE A 166 2.43 7.88 17.39
N GLU A 167 2.76 6.73 17.98
CA GLU A 167 4.14 6.36 18.30
C GLU A 167 5.01 6.26 17.04
N ILE A 168 4.50 5.61 16.01
CA ILE A 168 5.18 5.44 14.71
C ILE A 168 5.39 6.80 14.02
N SER A 169 4.36 7.64 13.98
CA SER A 169 4.42 8.98 13.40
C SER A 169 5.48 9.84 14.09
N LYS A 170 5.48 9.87 15.43
CA LYS A 170 6.48 10.59 16.20
C LYS A 170 7.89 10.10 15.89
N TYR A 171 8.11 8.79 15.89
CA TYR A 171 9.42 8.22 15.57
C TYR A 171 9.86 8.57 14.13
N ALA A 172 8.96 8.49 13.17
CA ALA A 172 9.25 8.83 11.78
C ALA A 172 9.51 10.34 11.56
N ALA A 173 8.88 11.20 12.36
CA ALA A 173 9.09 12.66 12.30
C ALA A 173 10.52 13.08 12.70
N ASP A 174 11.16 12.32 13.58
CA ASP A 174 12.53 12.55 14.01
C ASP A 174 13.58 12.10 12.98
N LYS A 175 13.18 11.21 12.05
CA LYS A 175 14.04 10.69 10.98
C LYS A 175 13.99 11.58 9.74
N LYS A 176 15.16 11.82 9.14
CA LYS A 176 15.27 12.78 8.03
C LYS A 176 15.90 12.15 6.79
N VAL A 177 15.22 12.32 5.68
CA VAL A 177 15.73 12.00 4.34
C VAL A 177 15.72 13.28 3.51
N ASN A 178 16.89 13.73 3.05
CA ASN A 178 17.05 14.99 2.32
C ASN A 178 16.44 16.20 3.04
N GLY A 179 16.58 16.25 4.39
CA GLY A 179 16.07 17.34 5.25
C GLY A 179 14.57 17.29 5.56
N LYS A 180 13.82 16.33 5.00
CA LYS A 180 12.40 16.14 5.26
C LYS A 180 12.16 14.92 6.15
N SER A 181 11.13 14.99 6.99
CA SER A 181 10.68 13.83 7.78
C SER A 181 10.21 12.69 6.87
N ILE A 182 10.33 11.47 7.37
CA ILE A 182 9.74 10.31 6.72
C ILE A 182 8.21 10.41 6.84
N GLU A 183 7.54 10.29 5.69
CA GLU A 183 6.07 10.31 5.60
C GLU A 183 5.52 8.90 5.87
N ILE A 184 4.50 8.83 6.72
CA ILE A 184 3.68 7.64 6.91
C ILE A 184 2.46 7.77 6.01
N VAL A 185 2.43 7.01 4.95
CA VAL A 185 1.29 6.95 4.04
C VAL A 185 0.27 6.00 4.62
N PHE A 186 -0.85 6.53 5.11
CA PHE A 186 -1.96 5.69 5.52
C PHE A 186 -2.81 5.34 4.30
N GLU A 187 -2.80 4.07 3.95
CA GLU A 187 -3.63 3.51 2.89
C GLU A 187 -4.84 2.79 3.48
N GLU A 188 -6.03 3.24 3.10
CA GLU A 188 -7.29 2.65 3.54
C GLU A 188 -7.49 1.27 2.90
N HIS A 189 -7.55 0.24 3.73
CA HIS A 189 -7.84 -1.11 3.28
C HIS A 189 -9.36 -1.35 3.23
N PHE A 190 -9.83 -2.24 2.35
CA PHE A 190 -11.27 -2.54 2.20
C PHE A 190 -11.91 -3.17 3.45
N SER A 191 -11.10 -3.72 4.34
CA SER A 191 -11.55 -4.30 5.60
C SER A 191 -11.50 -3.35 6.78
N ASP A 192 -11.04 -2.10 6.58
CA ASP A 192 -10.76 -1.19 7.67
C ASP A 192 -12.01 -0.64 8.36
N ALA A 193 -11.94 -0.63 9.69
CA ALA A 193 -12.85 0.11 10.54
C ALA A 193 -12.46 1.60 10.64
N ILE A 194 -11.27 1.96 10.14
CA ILE A 194 -10.68 3.28 10.26
C ILE A 194 -10.54 3.84 8.86
N ASP A 195 -11.17 4.98 8.62
CA ASP A 195 -10.96 5.77 7.42
C ASP A 195 -9.97 6.92 7.68
N TYR A 196 -9.47 7.51 6.60
CA TYR A 196 -8.54 8.63 6.71
C TYR A 196 -9.17 9.85 7.40
N ASN A 197 -10.47 10.05 7.30
CA ASN A 197 -11.15 11.16 7.96
C ASN A 197 -11.08 10.99 9.48
N ALA A 198 -11.25 9.76 10.00
CA ALA A 198 -11.07 9.49 11.43
C ALA A 198 -9.65 9.82 11.90
N ILE A 199 -8.63 9.57 11.07
CA ILE A 199 -7.24 9.95 11.33
C ILE A 199 -7.08 11.48 11.29
N SER A 200 -7.68 12.14 10.30
CA SER A 200 -7.56 13.59 10.12
C SER A 200 -8.16 14.41 11.26
N TYR A 201 -9.20 13.93 11.92
CA TYR A 201 -9.74 14.55 13.13
C TYR A 201 -8.76 14.49 14.32
N GLY A 202 -7.88 13.49 14.36
CA GLY A 202 -6.81 13.36 15.36
C GLY A 202 -5.51 14.10 14.99
N ARG A 203 -5.47 14.82 13.87
CA ARG A 203 -4.25 15.39 13.24
C ARG A 203 -3.43 16.35 14.11
N GLY A 204 -3.95 16.90 15.21
CA GLY A 204 -3.14 17.79 16.05
C GLY A 204 -1.79 17.22 16.48
N ASN A 205 -1.60 15.90 16.38
CA ASN A 205 -0.40 15.18 16.81
C ASN A 205 0.25 14.30 15.71
N LEU A 206 -0.32 14.26 14.46
CA LEU A 206 0.13 13.38 13.39
C LEU A 206 0.65 14.21 12.19
N ILE A 207 1.79 14.87 12.36
CA ILE A 207 2.29 15.89 11.41
C ILE A 207 2.74 15.29 10.07
N ASN A 208 3.19 14.04 10.06
CA ASN A 208 3.77 13.37 8.89
C ASN A 208 2.94 12.19 8.38
N VAL A 209 1.69 12.05 8.83
CA VAL A 209 0.75 11.05 8.29
C VAL A 209 0.00 11.66 7.13
N VAL A 210 0.09 11.02 5.98
CA VAL A 210 -0.48 11.47 4.69
C VAL A 210 -1.38 10.39 4.10
N ARG A 211 -2.27 10.77 3.21
CA ARG A 211 -3.25 9.86 2.61
C ARG A 211 -2.65 9.07 1.45
N GLY A 212 -2.86 7.75 1.46
CA GLY A 212 -2.76 6.83 0.34
C GLY A 212 -4.11 6.27 -0.05
N ILE A 213 -4.29 5.95 -1.33
CA ILE A 213 -5.50 5.28 -1.84
C ILE A 213 -5.09 4.17 -2.78
N ASP A 214 -5.71 2.99 -2.56
CA ASP A 214 -5.78 1.91 -3.51
C ASP A 214 -7.16 1.87 -4.17
N THR A 215 -7.19 1.84 -5.50
CA THR A 215 -8.45 1.87 -6.27
C THR A 215 -9.27 0.60 -6.12
N ALA A 216 -8.64 -0.56 -5.94
CA ALA A 216 -9.35 -1.81 -5.69
C ALA A 216 -9.97 -1.81 -4.30
N HIS A 217 -9.21 -1.41 -3.28
CA HIS A 217 -9.71 -1.28 -1.91
C HIS A 217 -10.87 -0.29 -1.82
N HIS A 218 -10.74 0.86 -2.48
CA HIS A 218 -11.80 1.87 -2.51
C HIS A 218 -13.08 1.33 -3.15
N LEU A 219 -12.98 0.66 -4.30
CA LEU A 219 -14.13 0.05 -4.98
C LEU A 219 -14.80 -1.03 -4.14
N ILE A 220 -14.02 -1.95 -3.53
CA ILE A 220 -14.54 -3.04 -2.70
C ILE A 220 -15.25 -2.49 -1.46
N ARG A 221 -14.69 -1.46 -0.83
CA ARG A 221 -15.20 -0.86 0.40
C ARG A 221 -16.49 -0.07 0.17
N THR A 222 -16.48 0.79 -0.84
CA THR A 222 -17.55 1.77 -1.06
C THR A 222 -18.62 1.31 -2.03
N GLY A 223 -18.31 0.35 -2.90
CA GLY A 223 -19.12 0.00 -4.07
C GLY A 223 -19.16 1.12 -5.12
N LYS A 224 -18.53 2.26 -4.85
CA LYS A 224 -18.48 3.41 -5.75
C LYS A 224 -17.25 3.28 -6.66
N ASN A 225 -17.50 3.32 -7.93
CA ASN A 225 -16.46 3.09 -8.94
C ASN A 225 -15.52 4.29 -9.04
N SER A 226 -14.51 4.31 -8.16
CA SER A 226 -13.36 5.25 -8.22
C SER A 226 -13.72 6.74 -8.21
N ASP A 227 -14.82 7.10 -7.56
CA ASP A 227 -15.16 8.49 -7.34
C ASP A 227 -14.25 9.09 -6.27
N LEU A 228 -13.17 9.74 -6.73
CA LEU A 228 -12.22 10.45 -5.88
C LEU A 228 -12.55 11.95 -5.79
N SER A 229 -13.75 12.36 -6.18
CA SER A 229 -14.14 13.78 -6.23
C SER A 229 -14.13 14.46 -4.85
N GLU A 230 -14.41 13.73 -3.78
CA GLU A 230 -14.39 14.24 -2.40
C GLU A 230 -12.97 14.31 -1.79
N ILE A 231 -11.96 13.78 -2.49
CA ILE A 231 -10.59 13.72 -1.97
C ILE A 231 -9.90 15.05 -2.27
N SER A 232 -9.43 15.70 -1.22
CA SER A 232 -8.68 16.96 -1.31
C SER A 232 -7.18 16.81 -1.15
N GLU A 233 -6.73 15.69 -0.54
CA GLU A 233 -5.32 15.38 -0.28
C GLU A 233 -5.03 13.94 -0.62
N LEU A 234 -4.00 13.71 -1.42
CA LEU A 234 -3.51 12.40 -1.79
C LEU A 234 -2.03 12.50 -2.12
N ILE A 235 -1.20 11.70 -1.48
CA ILE A 235 0.25 11.70 -1.73
C ILE A 235 0.69 10.42 -2.44
N HIS A 236 -0.04 9.33 -2.26
CA HIS A 236 0.32 8.01 -2.77
C HIS A 236 -0.91 7.33 -3.38
N PHE A 237 -0.76 6.79 -4.57
CA PHE A 237 -1.87 6.23 -5.32
C PHE A 237 -1.50 4.85 -5.87
N HIS A 238 -2.17 3.82 -5.39
CA HIS A 238 -2.11 2.48 -5.96
C HIS A 238 -3.17 2.34 -7.05
N ALA A 239 -2.69 2.14 -8.26
CA ALA A 239 -3.53 1.88 -9.43
C ALA A 239 -3.71 0.37 -9.60
N VAL A 240 -4.68 -0.16 -8.91
CA VAL A 240 -4.99 -1.60 -8.87
C VAL A 240 -6.38 -1.86 -9.43
N ASP A 241 -6.51 -2.84 -10.33
CA ASP A 241 -7.80 -3.21 -10.89
C ASP A 241 -8.35 -4.48 -10.23
N THR A 242 -9.67 -4.54 -10.10
CA THR A 242 -10.38 -5.64 -9.45
C THR A 242 -11.76 -5.87 -10.05
N ASN A 243 -12.34 -7.04 -9.79
CA ASN A 243 -13.76 -7.31 -10.05
C ASN A 243 -14.72 -6.62 -9.07
N GLY A 244 -14.21 -5.95 -8.03
CA GLY A 244 -14.99 -5.27 -7.00
C GLY A 244 -15.53 -6.18 -5.91
N LEU A 245 -15.12 -7.45 -5.87
CA LEU A 245 -15.51 -8.43 -4.84
C LEU A 245 -14.31 -8.91 -4.02
N LEU A 246 -13.14 -8.99 -4.63
CA LEU A 246 -11.90 -9.48 -4.04
C LEU A 246 -10.77 -8.57 -4.47
N ASP A 247 -9.76 -8.47 -3.64
CA ASP A 247 -8.50 -7.83 -3.96
C ASP A 247 -7.65 -8.79 -4.81
N ASP A 248 -7.99 -8.87 -6.09
CA ASP A 248 -7.44 -9.87 -7.02
C ASP A 248 -6.38 -9.32 -7.98
N HIS A 249 -5.94 -8.08 -7.77
CA HIS A 249 -4.82 -7.42 -8.47
C HIS A 249 -4.77 -7.73 -9.98
N LYS A 250 -5.85 -7.38 -10.68
CA LYS A 250 -5.94 -7.61 -12.14
C LYS A 250 -5.07 -6.64 -12.92
N THR A 251 -4.60 -7.09 -14.06
CA THR A 251 -4.03 -6.18 -15.07
C THR A 251 -5.03 -5.04 -15.37
N LEU A 252 -4.57 -3.80 -15.38
CA LEU A 252 -5.41 -2.63 -15.60
C LEU A 252 -6.28 -2.78 -16.86
N GLY A 253 -7.55 -2.41 -16.73
CA GLY A 253 -8.55 -2.53 -17.79
C GLY A 253 -9.15 -3.92 -17.95
N LYS A 254 -8.84 -4.86 -17.04
CA LYS A 254 -9.44 -6.20 -17.00
C LYS A 254 -10.43 -6.39 -15.85
N GLY A 255 -10.54 -5.42 -14.99
CA GLY A 255 -11.50 -5.37 -13.89
C GLY A 255 -12.62 -4.36 -14.12
N LYS A 256 -13.11 -3.77 -13.02
CA LYS A 256 -14.24 -2.85 -13.00
C LYS A 256 -13.88 -1.43 -12.56
N VAL A 257 -12.61 -1.18 -12.20
CA VAL A 257 -12.18 0.15 -11.74
C VAL A 257 -12.26 1.16 -12.88
N ASN A 258 -12.92 2.29 -12.63
CA ASN A 258 -12.99 3.40 -13.60
C ASN A 258 -11.77 4.33 -13.45
N PHE A 259 -10.63 3.90 -13.96
CA PHE A 259 -9.40 4.69 -13.93
C PHE A 259 -9.50 6.04 -14.63
N LYS A 260 -10.41 6.18 -15.60
CA LYS A 260 -10.59 7.45 -16.33
C LYS A 260 -11.00 8.57 -15.39
N ASP A 261 -11.99 8.31 -14.53
CA ASP A 261 -12.51 9.31 -13.60
C ASP A 261 -11.52 9.51 -12.42
N ALA A 262 -10.94 8.43 -11.90
CA ALA A 262 -9.91 8.51 -10.86
C ALA A 262 -8.73 9.40 -11.29
N LEU A 263 -8.16 9.14 -12.47
CA LEU A 263 -7.02 9.90 -13.00
C LEU A 263 -7.40 11.33 -13.36
N SER A 264 -8.59 11.58 -13.89
CA SER A 264 -9.08 12.95 -14.16
C SER A 264 -9.10 13.76 -12.86
N ASN A 265 -9.67 13.22 -11.77
CA ASN A 265 -9.67 13.87 -10.46
C ASN A 265 -8.24 14.12 -9.91
N ILE A 266 -7.35 13.12 -10.02
CA ILE A 266 -5.96 13.23 -9.55
C ILE A 266 -5.21 14.34 -10.30
N ILE A 267 -5.34 14.39 -11.62
CA ILE A 267 -4.60 15.34 -12.48
C ILE A 267 -5.18 16.74 -12.32
N GLU A 268 -6.51 16.89 -12.37
CA GLU A 268 -7.20 18.18 -12.25
C GLU A 268 -6.87 18.87 -10.91
N LYS A 269 -6.95 18.11 -9.81
CA LYS A 269 -6.67 18.61 -8.46
C LYS A 269 -5.19 18.58 -8.08
N LYS A 270 -4.31 18.04 -8.93
CA LYS A 270 -2.87 17.88 -8.67
C LYS A 270 -2.58 17.14 -7.37
N LEU A 271 -3.33 16.09 -7.07
CA LEU A 271 -3.33 15.41 -5.79
C LEU A 271 -2.01 14.67 -5.52
N THR A 272 -1.51 13.92 -6.51
CA THR A 272 -0.24 13.19 -6.43
C THR A 272 0.42 13.09 -7.80
N ASN A 273 1.74 12.96 -7.79
CA ASN A 273 2.54 12.69 -8.99
C ASN A 273 3.09 11.25 -9.04
N ILE A 274 2.59 10.35 -8.21
CA ILE A 274 3.03 8.95 -8.15
C ILE A 274 1.82 8.05 -8.31
N ALA A 275 1.94 7.06 -9.20
CA ALA A 275 1.01 5.95 -9.35
C ALA A 275 1.77 4.63 -9.29
N VAL A 276 1.44 3.79 -8.31
CA VAL A 276 2.04 2.47 -8.10
C VAL A 276 1.18 1.40 -8.74
N LEU A 277 1.80 0.50 -9.49
CA LEU A 277 1.16 -0.69 -10.06
C LEU A 277 1.48 -1.92 -9.22
N GLU A 278 0.48 -2.68 -8.82
CA GLU A 278 0.62 -3.85 -7.94
C GLU A 278 0.22 -5.16 -8.62
N ASP A 279 0.57 -5.32 -9.86
CA ASP A 279 0.37 -6.60 -10.55
C ASP A 279 1.28 -7.70 -9.99
N SER A 280 0.82 -8.94 -10.05
CA SER A 280 1.54 -10.10 -9.50
C SER A 280 2.66 -10.65 -10.40
N THR A 281 2.72 -10.27 -11.69
CA THR A 281 3.72 -10.76 -12.63
C THR A 281 4.33 -9.63 -13.48
N ARG A 282 5.60 -9.80 -13.90
CA ARG A 282 6.28 -8.83 -14.78
C ARG A 282 5.50 -8.60 -16.08
N LYS A 283 4.92 -9.66 -16.66
CA LYS A 283 4.12 -9.55 -17.90
C LYS A 283 2.86 -8.71 -17.69
N SER A 284 2.15 -8.89 -16.57
CA SER A 284 0.94 -8.12 -16.27
C SER A 284 1.27 -6.66 -15.96
N VAL A 285 2.30 -6.39 -15.14
CA VAL A 285 2.65 -5.02 -14.78
C VAL A 285 3.12 -4.18 -15.96
N LEU A 286 3.83 -4.77 -16.92
CA LEU A 286 4.21 -4.08 -18.15
C LEU A 286 2.98 -3.73 -19.01
N LYS A 287 1.98 -4.60 -19.08
CA LYS A 287 0.71 -4.30 -19.75
C LYS A 287 -0.06 -3.20 -19.02
N SER A 288 -0.15 -3.28 -17.69
CA SER A 288 -0.80 -2.26 -16.87
C SER A 288 -0.11 -0.90 -17.04
N LYS A 289 1.21 -0.87 -17.13
CA LYS A 289 1.99 0.34 -17.39
C LYS A 289 1.59 1.02 -18.70
N GLU A 290 1.48 0.26 -19.79
CA GLU A 290 1.09 0.84 -21.09
C GLU A 290 -0.37 1.33 -21.06
N VAL A 291 -1.28 0.61 -20.43
CA VAL A 291 -2.67 1.05 -20.23
C VAL A 291 -2.71 2.35 -19.42
N LEU A 292 -1.96 2.41 -18.31
CA LEU A 292 -1.92 3.59 -17.43
C LEU A 292 -1.38 4.83 -18.17
N LYS A 293 -0.32 4.70 -18.96
CA LYS A 293 0.20 5.79 -19.81
C LYS A 293 -0.87 6.37 -20.76
N ILE A 294 -1.64 5.48 -21.39
CA ILE A 294 -2.72 5.90 -22.30
C ILE A 294 -3.81 6.64 -21.51
N LEU A 295 -4.18 6.13 -20.35
CA LEU A 295 -5.22 6.73 -19.50
C LEU A 295 -4.80 8.11 -18.98
N ILE A 296 -3.54 8.26 -18.53
CA ILE A 296 -2.98 9.54 -18.09
C ILE A 296 -3.04 10.55 -19.24
N LYS A 297 -2.51 10.17 -20.42
CA LYS A 297 -2.53 11.06 -21.61
C LYS A 297 -3.95 11.50 -22.01
N ASN A 298 -4.92 10.60 -21.88
CA ASN A 298 -6.33 10.92 -22.18
C ASN A 298 -6.96 11.82 -21.12
N ALA A 299 -6.61 11.66 -19.85
CA ALA A 299 -7.08 12.54 -18.77
C ALA A 299 -6.49 13.95 -18.91
N GLU A 300 -5.19 14.08 -19.23
CA GLU A 300 -4.54 15.38 -19.48
C GLU A 300 -5.19 16.17 -20.62
N LYS A 301 -5.55 15.50 -21.73
CA LYS A 301 -6.23 16.14 -22.87
C LYS A 301 -7.61 16.72 -22.56
N LYS A 302 -8.27 16.27 -21.51
CA LYS A 302 -9.61 16.75 -21.13
C LYS A 302 -9.56 18.02 -20.29
N ILE A 303 -8.41 18.28 -19.68
CA ILE A 303 -8.22 19.42 -18.76
C ILE A 303 -7.71 20.65 -19.52
N VAL A 304 -7.16 20.48 -20.73
CA VAL A 304 -6.78 21.54 -21.65
C VAL A 304 -7.98 21.95 -22.53
#